data_820e51f833a94861e9854dfe60bd72f6
#
_entry.id   820e51f833a94861e9854dfe60bd72f6
#
_cell.length_a   1.000
_cell.length_b   1.000
_cell.length_c   1.000
_cell.angle_alpha   90.00
_cell.angle_beta   90.00
_cell.angle_gamma   90.00
#
_symmetry.space_group_name_H-M   'P 1'
#
loop_
_entity.id
_entity.type
_entity.pdbx_description
1 polymer ?
#
loop_
_entity_poly.entity_id
_entity_poly.type
_entity_poly.pdbx_seq_one_letter_code
_entity_poly.pdbx_strand_id
1 'polypeptide(L)'
;LLEQIRKEKQKFVKEGRLKKSALSDSVIYKGDDNKYYENHGKNVVCIDTEIPFEIPSSWQWVRLANVVQVNPKNDAPNETRAAFIPMECIDATYLSKYTYHERKWGDIKAGFTHFADGDVAFAKITPCFQNRKSMILRKLPNGIGSGTTELKVLRPYGKTINREYLLFFLESPY
;
A
#
# COMPACT_ATOMS: atom_id res chain seq x y z
N LEU A 1 -13.51 9.05 -6.80
CA LEU A 1 -12.51 8.22 -6.10
C LEU A 1 -11.56 9.08 -5.26
N LEU A 2 -10.82 10.04 -5.83
CA LEU A 2 -9.85 10.86 -5.10
C LEU A 2 -10.50 11.69 -3.98
N GLU A 3 -11.69 12.24 -4.19
CA GLU A 3 -12.44 12.92 -3.14
C GLU A 3 -12.82 12.00 -1.97
N GLN A 4 -13.18 10.75 -2.26
CA GLN A 4 -13.47 9.76 -1.23
C GLN A 4 -12.21 9.45 -0.41
N ILE A 5 -11.07 9.26 -1.07
CA ILE A 5 -9.77 9.05 -0.41
C ILE A 5 -9.44 10.24 0.50
N ARG A 6 -9.63 11.46 0.01
CA ARG A 6 -9.39 12.68 0.80
C ARG A 6 -10.28 12.76 2.04
N LYS A 7 -11.55 12.40 1.90
CA LYS A 7 -12.49 12.33 3.05
C LYS A 7 -12.04 11.31 4.09
N GLU A 8 -11.63 10.11 3.67
CA GLU A 8 -11.12 9.08 4.57
C GLU A 8 -9.83 9.53 5.27
N LYS A 9 -8.90 10.16 4.55
CA LYS A 9 -7.69 10.75 5.15
C LYS A 9 -8.03 11.80 6.21
N GLN A 10 -8.96 12.72 5.91
CA GLN A 10 -9.41 13.73 6.86
C GLN A 10 -10.00 13.12 8.13
N LYS A 11 -10.80 12.05 7.98
CA LYS A 11 -11.34 11.29 9.11
C LYS A 11 -10.21 10.71 9.95
N PHE A 12 -9.22 10.04 9.34
CA PHE A 12 -8.10 9.44 10.05
C PHE A 12 -7.22 10.49 10.75
N VAL A 13 -7.07 11.69 10.17
CA VAL A 13 -6.38 12.80 10.83
C VAL A 13 -7.16 13.27 12.06
N LYS A 14 -8.49 13.40 11.98
CA LYS A 14 -9.34 13.77 13.12
C LYS A 14 -9.27 12.72 14.24
N GLU A 15 -9.18 11.44 13.88
CA GLU A 15 -9.05 10.32 14.82
C GLU A 15 -7.61 10.16 15.37
N GLY A 16 -6.66 10.99 14.98
CA GLY A 16 -5.26 10.90 15.41
C GLY A 16 -4.48 9.72 14.80
N ARG A 17 -5.06 9.00 13.83
CA ARG A 17 -4.49 7.83 13.15
C ARG A 17 -3.54 8.21 12.01
N LEU A 18 -3.61 9.46 11.54
CA LEU A 18 -2.80 10.00 10.46
C LEU A 18 -2.31 11.41 10.82
N LYS A 19 -1.09 11.74 10.42
CA LYS A 19 -0.55 13.09 10.56
C LYS A 19 -1.20 14.04 9.55
N LYS A 20 -1.33 15.33 9.88
CA LYS A 20 -1.87 16.36 8.97
C LYS A 20 -1.10 16.44 7.65
N SER A 21 0.21 16.15 7.65
CA SER A 21 1.04 16.11 6.44
C SER A 21 0.57 15.09 5.39
N ALA A 22 -0.17 14.06 5.80
CA ALA A 22 -0.75 13.10 4.86
C ALA A 22 -1.91 13.66 4.01
N LEU A 23 -2.38 14.88 4.29
CA LEU A 23 -3.36 15.60 3.47
C LEU A 23 -2.72 16.45 2.36
N SER A 24 -1.38 16.58 2.36
CA SER A 24 -0.64 17.32 1.35
C SER A 24 -0.30 16.42 0.17
N ASP A 25 -1.33 16.08 -0.61
CA ASP A 25 -1.17 15.25 -1.80
C ASP A 25 -0.69 16.12 -2.97
N SER A 26 0.18 15.54 -3.81
CA SER A 26 0.49 16.12 -5.10
C SER A 26 -0.62 15.87 -6.11
N VAL A 27 -0.69 16.72 -7.13
CA VAL A 27 -1.65 16.57 -8.24
C VAL A 27 -0.87 16.45 -9.54
N ILE A 28 -1.10 15.35 -10.26
CA ILE A 28 -0.55 15.13 -11.59
C ILE A 28 -1.59 15.59 -12.63
N TYR A 29 -1.15 16.39 -13.59
CA TYR A 29 -2.01 16.88 -14.67
C TYR A 29 -1.24 16.99 -15.99
N LYS A 30 -1.97 17.02 -17.09
CA LYS A 30 -1.42 17.24 -18.44
C LYS A 30 -1.51 18.72 -18.77
N GLY A 31 -0.38 19.33 -19.13
CA GLY A 31 -0.31 20.74 -19.52
C GLY A 31 -0.76 20.97 -20.98
N ASP A 32 -0.86 22.24 -21.39
CA ASP A 32 -1.24 22.64 -22.75
C ASP A 32 -0.21 22.21 -23.82
N ASP A 33 1.01 21.94 -23.41
CA ASP A 33 2.10 21.40 -24.22
C ASP A 33 2.09 19.88 -24.35
N ASN A 34 1.01 19.22 -23.88
CA ASN A 34 0.83 17.76 -23.83
C ASN A 34 1.78 16.99 -22.91
N LYS A 35 2.57 17.65 -22.06
CA LYS A 35 3.44 17.02 -21.09
C LYS A 35 2.77 16.87 -19.73
N TYR A 36 3.23 15.89 -18.95
CA TYR A 36 2.73 15.67 -17.60
C TYR A 36 3.55 16.45 -16.57
N TYR A 37 2.84 17.06 -15.65
CA TYR A 37 3.37 17.87 -14.56
C TYR A 37 2.83 17.38 -13.22
N GLU A 38 3.68 17.40 -12.19
CA GLU A 38 3.28 17.16 -10.80
C GLU A 38 3.37 18.46 -10.02
N ASN A 39 2.27 18.83 -9.36
CA ASN A 39 2.17 20.00 -8.50
C ASN A 39 2.22 19.62 -7.02
N HIS A 40 3.24 20.08 -6.32
CA HIS A 40 3.40 20.01 -4.87
C HIS A 40 3.19 21.39 -4.24
N GLY A 41 1.97 21.89 -4.26
CA GLY A 41 1.63 23.21 -3.75
C GLY A 41 2.22 24.34 -4.58
N LYS A 42 3.39 24.88 -4.20
CA LYS A 42 4.05 25.95 -4.97
C LYS A 42 5.06 25.44 -6.00
N ASN A 43 5.45 24.19 -5.92
CA ASN A 43 6.45 23.59 -6.80
C ASN A 43 5.76 22.74 -7.88
N VAL A 44 6.06 23.05 -9.14
CA VAL A 44 5.61 22.30 -10.32
C VAL A 44 6.83 21.70 -11.00
N VAL A 45 6.78 20.39 -11.23
CA VAL A 45 7.86 19.65 -11.86
C VAL A 45 7.32 18.89 -13.07
N CYS A 46 8.03 18.94 -14.19
CA CYS A 46 7.71 18.11 -15.35
C CYS A 46 8.13 16.67 -15.06
N ILE A 47 7.17 15.74 -15.16
CA ILE A 47 7.35 14.30 -14.93
C ILE A 47 7.05 13.47 -16.17
N ASP A 48 7.07 14.07 -17.33
CA ASP A 48 6.69 13.44 -18.61
C ASP A 48 7.47 12.16 -18.88
N THR A 49 8.75 12.14 -18.53
CA THR A 49 9.61 10.96 -18.65
C THR A 49 9.30 9.82 -17.67
N GLU A 50 8.52 10.10 -16.62
CA GLU A 50 8.08 9.08 -15.65
C GLU A 50 6.78 8.40 -16.07
N ILE A 51 6.06 8.98 -17.04
CA ILE A 51 4.76 8.46 -17.50
C ILE A 51 4.99 7.32 -18.51
N PRO A 52 4.61 6.09 -18.18
CA PRO A 52 4.97 4.93 -19.02
C PRO A 52 4.10 4.79 -20.28
N PHE A 53 2.87 5.34 -20.28
CA PHE A 53 1.92 5.25 -21.39
C PHE A 53 0.79 6.27 -21.24
N GLU A 54 0.07 6.52 -22.33
CA GLU A 54 -1.12 7.37 -22.32
C GLU A 54 -2.31 6.65 -21.66
N ILE A 55 -3.13 7.43 -20.96
CA ILE A 55 -4.34 6.94 -20.29
C ILE A 55 -5.60 7.61 -20.86
N PRO A 56 -6.78 6.95 -20.77
CA PRO A 56 -8.05 7.58 -21.13
C PRO A 56 -8.30 8.88 -20.36
N SER A 57 -9.03 9.83 -20.95
CA SER A 57 -9.35 11.13 -20.32
C SER A 57 -10.13 11.02 -19.00
N SER A 58 -10.82 9.89 -18.78
CA SER A 58 -11.50 9.59 -17.51
C SER A 58 -10.58 9.06 -16.41
N TRP A 59 -9.31 8.80 -16.72
CA TRP A 59 -8.30 8.31 -15.78
C TRP A 59 -7.37 9.45 -15.38
N GLN A 60 -6.70 9.29 -14.26
CA GLN A 60 -5.72 10.24 -13.76
C GLN A 60 -4.52 9.50 -13.15
N TRP A 61 -3.33 9.95 -13.50
CA TRP A 61 -2.11 9.53 -12.83
C TRP A 61 -2.06 10.08 -11.40
N VAL A 62 -1.67 9.25 -10.46
CA VAL A 62 -1.51 9.64 -9.05
C VAL A 62 -0.29 8.97 -8.44
N ARG A 63 0.34 9.57 -7.47
CA ARG A 63 1.37 8.88 -6.68
C ARG A 63 0.71 7.84 -5.78
N LEU A 64 1.28 6.66 -5.74
CA LEU A 64 0.75 5.55 -4.94
C LEU A 64 0.58 5.94 -3.46
N ALA A 65 1.55 6.66 -2.90
CA ALA A 65 1.50 7.15 -1.52
C ALA A 65 0.34 8.11 -1.23
N ASN A 66 -0.25 8.74 -2.28
CA ASN A 66 -1.41 9.61 -2.12
C ASN A 66 -2.71 8.82 -1.91
N VAL A 67 -2.77 7.59 -2.38
CA VAL A 67 -4.00 6.79 -2.44
C VAL A 67 -4.02 5.59 -1.51
N VAL A 68 -2.88 5.22 -0.91
CA VAL A 68 -2.77 4.16 0.10
C VAL A 68 -1.89 4.60 1.28
N GLN A 69 -2.08 3.96 2.44
CA GLN A 69 -1.14 4.04 3.55
C GLN A 69 0.02 3.07 3.27
N VAL A 70 1.25 3.55 3.39
CA VAL A 70 2.46 2.73 3.23
C VAL A 70 2.97 2.31 4.59
N ASN A 71 3.16 1.01 4.80
CA ASN A 71 3.60 0.40 6.06
C ASN A 71 2.79 0.89 7.27
N PRO A 72 1.45 0.72 7.26
CA PRO A 72 0.61 1.13 8.37
C PRO A 72 1.02 0.39 9.64
N LYS A 73 0.73 0.98 10.80
CA LYS A 73 0.92 0.31 12.09
C LYS A 73 -0.42 -0.18 12.61
N ASN A 74 -0.37 -1.32 13.31
CA ASN A 74 -1.51 -1.86 14.05
C ASN A 74 -1.24 -1.70 15.54
N ASP A 75 -2.31 -1.59 16.30
CA ASP A 75 -2.29 -1.63 17.76
C ASP A 75 -3.28 -2.70 18.25
N ALA A 76 -2.81 -3.53 19.18
CA ALA A 76 -3.61 -4.58 19.80
C ALA A 76 -2.98 -5.01 21.14
N PRO A 77 -3.75 -5.62 22.05
CA PRO A 77 -3.20 -6.20 23.28
C PRO A 77 -2.15 -7.26 22.99
N ASN A 78 -1.14 -7.38 23.87
CA ASN A 78 -0.02 -8.31 23.66
C ASN A 78 -0.45 -9.78 23.49
N GLU A 79 -1.51 -10.19 24.17
CA GLU A 79 -2.03 -11.58 24.14
C GLU A 79 -2.88 -11.88 22.90
N THR A 80 -3.14 -10.88 22.02
CA THR A 80 -3.92 -11.08 20.81
C THR A 80 -3.22 -12.06 19.89
N ARG A 81 -3.92 -13.09 19.43
CA ARG A 81 -3.42 -14.01 18.39
C ARG A 81 -3.33 -13.27 17.06
N ALA A 82 -2.20 -13.40 16.38
CA ALA A 82 -1.90 -12.70 15.14
C ALA A 82 -1.10 -13.60 14.19
N ALA A 83 -1.16 -13.30 12.90
CA ALA A 83 -0.38 -14.01 11.89
C ALA A 83 1.06 -13.48 11.86
N PHE A 84 2.03 -14.39 11.84
CA PHE A 84 3.42 -14.09 11.52
C PHE A 84 3.78 -14.71 10.16
N ILE A 85 4.19 -13.87 9.20
CA ILE A 85 4.49 -14.29 7.82
C ILE A 85 5.96 -13.97 7.50
N PRO A 86 6.87 -14.94 7.68
CA PRO A 86 8.23 -14.81 7.16
C PRO A 86 8.26 -15.00 5.63
N MET A 87 9.38 -14.65 4.97
CA MET A 87 9.48 -14.62 3.52
C MET A 87 9.28 -15.99 2.85
N GLU A 88 9.68 -17.05 3.50
CA GLU A 88 9.49 -18.43 3.01
C GLU A 88 8.03 -18.87 2.96
N CYS A 89 7.16 -18.23 3.74
CA CYS A 89 5.72 -18.49 3.75
C CYS A 89 4.96 -17.81 2.61
N ILE A 90 5.63 -17.02 1.76
CA ILE A 90 5.01 -16.32 0.64
C ILE A 90 5.36 -17.04 -0.64
N ASP A 91 4.33 -17.49 -1.36
CA ASP A 91 4.48 -18.14 -2.66
C ASP A 91 4.96 -17.16 -3.74
N ALA A 92 5.75 -17.65 -4.68
CA ALA A 92 6.29 -16.91 -5.81
C ALA A 92 5.44 -17.12 -7.08
N THR A 93 4.12 -17.04 -6.96
CA THR A 93 3.17 -17.26 -8.05
C THR A 93 2.16 -16.13 -8.15
N TYR A 94 1.51 -16.02 -9.32
CA TYR A 94 0.38 -15.08 -9.54
C TYR A 94 -0.84 -15.34 -8.64
N LEU A 95 -0.89 -16.47 -7.95
CA LEU A 95 -2.01 -16.83 -7.09
C LEU A 95 -1.98 -16.16 -5.73
N SER A 96 -0.91 -15.43 -5.42
CA SER A 96 -0.74 -14.68 -4.16
C SER A 96 -1.00 -15.52 -2.91
N LYS A 97 -0.62 -16.79 -2.94
CA LYS A 97 -0.80 -17.70 -1.82
C LYS A 97 0.24 -17.45 -0.75
N TYR A 98 -0.15 -17.63 0.48
CA TYR A 98 0.76 -17.57 1.62
C TYR A 98 0.27 -18.48 2.74
N THR A 99 1.17 -18.83 3.62
CA THR A 99 0.90 -19.48 4.91
C THR A 99 1.38 -18.58 6.03
N TYR A 100 1.04 -18.88 7.27
CA TYR A 100 1.49 -18.11 8.41
C TYR A 100 1.67 -19.01 9.65
N HIS A 101 2.47 -18.53 10.58
CA HIS A 101 2.56 -19.05 11.93
C HIS A 101 1.69 -18.20 12.86
N GLU A 102 0.87 -18.82 13.69
CA GLU A 102 0.13 -18.06 14.71
C GLU A 102 1.05 -17.73 15.90
N ARG A 103 1.08 -16.46 16.30
CA ARG A 103 1.90 -15.93 17.40
C ARG A 103 1.08 -14.95 18.23
N LYS A 104 1.54 -14.65 19.44
CA LYS A 104 1.02 -13.52 20.23
C LYS A 104 1.51 -12.21 19.63
N TRP A 105 0.64 -11.21 19.57
CA TRP A 105 0.98 -9.89 19.04
C TRP A 105 2.19 -9.27 19.75
N GLY A 106 2.27 -9.44 21.08
CA GLY A 106 3.40 -8.96 21.88
C GLY A 106 4.77 -9.42 21.39
N ASP A 107 4.86 -10.65 20.83
CA ASP A 107 6.11 -11.25 20.35
C ASP A 107 6.53 -10.73 18.98
N ILE A 108 5.57 -10.23 18.19
CA ILE A 108 5.77 -9.88 16.76
C ILE A 108 5.45 -8.43 16.41
N LYS A 109 5.06 -7.59 17.37
CA LYS A 109 4.73 -6.18 17.13
C LYS A 109 5.97 -5.29 16.94
N ALA A 110 7.13 -5.68 17.48
CA ALA A 110 8.37 -4.92 17.37
C ALA A 110 9.34 -5.58 16.40
N GLY A 111 10.05 -4.78 15.60
CA GLY A 111 11.07 -5.27 14.67
C GLY A 111 10.52 -5.86 13.35
N PHE A 112 9.19 -5.83 13.14
CA PHE A 112 8.53 -6.41 11.97
C PHE A 112 7.64 -5.41 11.25
N THR A 113 7.27 -5.74 10.00
CA THR A 113 6.32 -4.97 9.19
C THR A 113 4.90 -5.41 9.51
N HIS A 114 4.04 -4.48 9.94
CA HIS A 114 2.65 -4.77 10.30
C HIS A 114 1.76 -4.81 9.06
N PHE A 115 0.72 -5.64 9.14
CA PHE A 115 -0.36 -5.71 8.16
C PHE A 115 -1.67 -6.15 8.80
N ALA A 116 -2.76 -5.96 8.08
CA ALA A 116 -4.11 -6.37 8.50
C ALA A 116 -4.88 -6.97 7.33
N ASP A 117 -6.04 -7.54 7.60
CA ASP A 117 -6.95 -8.02 6.57
C ASP A 117 -7.28 -6.92 5.55
N GLY A 118 -7.14 -7.27 4.29
CA GLY A 118 -7.36 -6.36 3.17
C GLY A 118 -6.15 -5.51 2.77
N ASP A 119 -5.01 -5.63 3.43
CA ASP A 119 -3.77 -5.04 2.96
C ASP A 119 -3.20 -5.81 1.76
N VAL A 120 -2.45 -5.11 0.93
CA VAL A 120 -1.62 -5.70 -0.13
C VAL A 120 -0.17 -5.61 0.32
N ALA A 121 0.53 -6.73 0.34
CA ALA A 121 1.92 -6.79 0.73
C ALA A 121 2.77 -7.39 -0.40
N PHE A 122 4.00 -6.89 -0.55
CA PHE A 122 4.96 -7.39 -1.52
C PHE A 122 6.38 -7.29 -1.00
N ALA A 123 7.25 -8.18 -1.47
CA ALA A 123 8.67 -8.14 -1.16
C ALA A 123 9.33 -6.94 -1.87
N LYS A 124 10.12 -6.15 -1.15
CA LYS A 124 10.82 -4.97 -1.69
C LYS A 124 12.28 -5.24 -2.10
N ILE A 125 12.75 -6.48 -1.92
CA ILE A 125 14.14 -6.88 -2.21
C ILE A 125 14.21 -7.80 -3.42
N THR A 126 15.27 -7.70 -4.19
CA THR A 126 15.65 -8.62 -5.26
C THR A 126 16.34 -9.85 -4.65
N PRO A 127 16.04 -11.11 -5.08
CA PRO A 127 15.15 -11.48 -6.21
C PRO A 127 13.67 -11.64 -5.84
N CYS A 128 13.26 -11.51 -4.58
CA CYS A 128 11.90 -11.80 -4.14
C CYS A 128 10.86 -10.91 -4.83
N PHE A 129 11.17 -9.64 -5.10
CA PHE A 129 10.30 -8.74 -5.86
C PHE A 129 10.13 -9.22 -7.31
N GLN A 130 11.23 -9.56 -7.98
CA GLN A 130 11.22 -10.10 -9.35
C GLN A 130 10.49 -11.44 -9.43
N ASN A 131 10.54 -12.25 -8.38
CA ASN A 131 9.80 -13.51 -8.26
C ASN A 131 8.34 -13.30 -7.80
N ARG A 132 7.85 -12.04 -7.78
CA ARG A 132 6.46 -11.70 -7.50
C ARG A 132 5.95 -12.21 -6.15
N LYS A 133 6.81 -12.24 -5.13
CA LYS A 133 6.37 -12.52 -3.76
C LYS A 133 5.51 -11.38 -3.26
N SER A 134 4.20 -11.50 -3.53
CA SER A 134 3.16 -10.53 -3.21
C SER A 134 1.88 -11.25 -2.77
N MET A 135 1.03 -10.56 -2.01
CA MET A 135 -0.19 -11.17 -1.48
C MET A 135 -1.23 -10.13 -1.09
N ILE A 136 -2.50 -10.51 -1.15
CA ILE A 136 -3.59 -9.82 -0.48
C ILE A 136 -3.89 -10.57 0.82
N LEU A 137 -3.78 -9.87 1.94
CA LEU A 137 -3.96 -10.47 3.25
C LEU A 137 -5.44 -10.62 3.58
N ARG A 138 -5.84 -11.83 3.96
CA ARG A 138 -7.24 -12.19 4.22
C ARG A 138 -7.34 -13.26 5.29
N LYS A 139 -8.37 -13.19 6.12
CA LYS A 139 -8.70 -14.20 7.14
C LYS A 139 -7.56 -14.46 8.12
N LEU A 140 -6.88 -13.39 8.50
CA LEU A 140 -5.84 -13.46 9.52
C LEU A 140 -6.46 -13.65 10.92
N PRO A 141 -5.79 -14.31 11.85
CA PRO A 141 -6.22 -14.36 13.26
C PRO A 141 -6.42 -12.95 13.79
N ASN A 142 -7.62 -12.64 14.29
CA ASN A 142 -8.07 -11.31 14.73
C ASN A 142 -7.83 -10.19 13.69
N GLY A 143 -7.70 -10.53 12.40
CA GLY A 143 -7.54 -9.60 11.31
C GLY A 143 -6.20 -8.86 11.25
N ILE A 144 -5.19 -9.28 12.03
CA ILE A 144 -3.89 -8.59 12.09
C ILE A 144 -2.71 -9.57 12.01
N GLY A 145 -1.56 -9.01 11.65
CA GLY A 145 -0.31 -9.76 11.63
C GLY A 145 0.91 -8.87 11.43
N SER A 146 2.05 -9.53 11.39
CA SER A 146 3.33 -8.93 11.01
C SER A 146 4.19 -9.94 10.25
N GLY A 147 5.19 -9.43 9.55
CA GLY A 147 6.13 -10.25 8.80
C GLY A 147 7.48 -9.57 8.67
N THR A 148 8.36 -10.18 7.90
CA THR A 148 9.72 -9.67 7.69
C THR A 148 9.75 -8.19 7.31
N THR A 149 10.80 -7.49 7.72
CA THR A 149 11.05 -6.08 7.36
C THR A 149 11.30 -5.87 5.86
N GLU A 150 11.50 -6.95 5.11
CA GLU A 150 11.66 -6.94 3.65
C GLU A 150 10.34 -6.75 2.91
N LEU A 151 9.20 -6.82 3.60
CA LEU A 151 7.89 -6.52 3.03
C LEU A 151 7.62 -5.01 3.00
N LYS A 152 6.93 -4.58 1.95
CA LYS A 152 6.21 -3.32 1.86
C LYS A 152 4.72 -3.61 1.91
N VAL A 153 3.99 -2.88 2.72
CA VAL A 153 2.56 -3.07 2.93
C VAL A 153 1.80 -1.82 2.51
N LEU A 154 0.78 -2.01 1.71
CA LEU A 154 -0.11 -0.97 1.19
C LEU A 154 -1.52 -1.21 1.71
N ARG A 155 -2.07 -0.23 2.43
CA ARG A 155 -3.44 -0.26 2.94
C ARG A 155 -4.27 0.79 2.25
N PRO A 156 -5.23 0.42 1.39
CA PRO A 156 -6.17 1.37 0.80
C PRO A 156 -6.95 2.13 1.88
N TYR A 157 -7.26 3.39 1.61
CA TYR A 157 -8.13 4.19 2.48
C TYR A 157 -9.58 3.72 2.33
N GLY A 158 -10.12 3.06 3.36
CA GLY A 158 -11.47 2.49 3.31
C GLY A 158 -11.65 1.47 2.18
N LYS A 159 -12.75 1.58 1.44
CA LYS A 159 -13.07 0.72 0.27
C LYS A 159 -12.82 1.44 -1.06
N THR A 160 -11.84 2.31 -1.14
CA THR A 160 -11.66 3.21 -2.28
C THR A 160 -10.92 2.56 -3.45
N ILE A 161 -9.91 1.75 -3.18
CA ILE A 161 -9.11 1.08 -4.22
C ILE A 161 -9.37 -0.42 -4.17
N ASN A 162 -9.60 -1.02 -5.34
CA ASN A 162 -9.68 -2.45 -5.49
C ASN A 162 -8.30 -3.07 -5.24
N ARG A 163 -8.25 -4.07 -4.36
CA ARG A 163 -7.00 -4.68 -3.90
C ARG A 163 -6.36 -5.56 -4.96
N GLU A 164 -7.18 -6.23 -5.73
CA GLU A 164 -6.76 -7.05 -6.86
C GLU A 164 -6.12 -6.18 -7.95
N TYR A 165 -6.73 -5.03 -8.26
CA TYR A 165 -6.15 -4.06 -9.18
C TYR A 165 -4.79 -3.56 -8.68
N LEU A 166 -4.70 -3.22 -7.38
CA LEU A 166 -3.44 -2.76 -6.78
C LEU A 166 -2.36 -3.85 -6.85
N LEU A 167 -2.72 -5.10 -6.58
CA LEU A 167 -1.80 -6.23 -6.68
C LEU A 167 -1.29 -6.40 -8.12
N PHE A 168 -2.19 -6.47 -9.10
CA PHE A 168 -1.81 -6.62 -10.51
C PHE A 168 -0.98 -5.45 -11.03
N PHE A 169 -1.27 -4.23 -10.58
CA PHE A 169 -0.43 -3.07 -10.90
C PHE A 169 1.00 -3.24 -10.37
N LEU A 170 1.18 -3.72 -9.13
CA LEU A 170 2.51 -3.97 -8.54
C LEU A 170 3.26 -5.13 -9.21
N GLU A 171 2.55 -6.10 -9.77
CA GLU A 171 3.11 -7.23 -10.50
C GLU A 171 3.34 -6.94 -12.00
N SER A 172 2.88 -5.78 -12.47
CA SER A 172 3.08 -5.36 -13.85
C SER A 172 4.55 -5.01 -14.13
N PRO A 173 4.98 -5.03 -15.38
CA PRO A 173 6.36 -4.69 -15.76
C PRO A 173 6.68 -3.18 -15.70
N TYR A 174 5.72 -2.35 -15.30
CA TYR A 174 5.81 -0.87 -15.29
C TYR A 174 6.12 -0.34 -13.90
#